data_6ca397dfe5152dfdb0b6ada638d429c3
#
_entry.id   6ca397dfe5152dfdb0b6ada638d429c3
#
_cell.length_a   1.000
_cell.length_b   1.000
_cell.length_c   1.000
_cell.angle_alpha   90.00
_cell.angle_beta   90.00
_cell.angle_gamma   90.00
#
_symmetry.space_group_name_H-M   'P 1'
#
loop_
_entity.id
_entity.type
_entity.pdbx_description
1 polymer ?
#
loop_
_entity_poly.entity_id
_entity_poly.type
_entity_poly.pdbx_seq_one_letter_code
_entity_poly.pdbx_strand_id
1 'polypeptide(L)'
;MVDAQTLAFVAATRLQVLGPVVAIAPPNEGLPPLGPYRVFVRKGDWRAEVDTLIARARALVLFLGFSEGVLWEFRRLMDGERAGDVMLVVPPAEPASLEKRWEALIEVTQDHPAWEVVATLDPLSTLLIKRLPDERLVVFRGPHRNAAYDWAFQLCAASRYVPGESIVV
;
A
#
# COMPACT_ATOMS: atom_id res chain seq x y z
N MET A 1 -6.16 -3.40 19.26
CA MET A 1 -6.61 -3.08 17.88
C MET A 1 -5.44 -2.46 17.14
N VAL A 2 -5.18 -2.86 15.92
CA VAL A 2 -4.13 -2.24 15.08
C VAL A 2 -4.71 -0.94 14.53
N ASP A 3 -4.01 0.17 14.67
CA ASP A 3 -4.38 1.43 14.03
C ASP A 3 -3.46 1.77 12.84
N ALA A 4 -3.87 2.72 12.01
CA ALA A 4 -3.12 3.10 10.82
C ALA A 4 -1.73 3.69 11.12
N GLN A 5 -1.56 4.37 12.25
CA GLN A 5 -0.26 4.92 12.66
C GLN A 5 0.70 3.81 13.05
N THR A 6 0.22 2.83 13.81
CA THR A 6 0.99 1.63 14.14
C THR A 6 1.43 0.88 12.89
N LEU A 7 0.53 0.71 11.91
CA LEU A 7 0.89 0.08 10.63
C LEU A 7 1.92 0.88 9.83
N ALA A 8 1.79 2.20 9.77
CA ALA A 8 2.77 3.04 9.11
C ALA A 8 4.16 2.94 9.75
N PHE A 9 4.21 2.84 11.08
CA PHE A 9 5.45 2.61 11.83
C PHE A 9 6.05 1.23 11.52
N VAL A 10 5.23 0.17 11.53
CA VAL A 10 5.67 -1.20 11.20
C VAL A 10 6.21 -1.25 9.77
N ALA A 11 5.47 -0.69 8.80
CA ALA A 11 5.91 -0.61 7.41
C ALA A 11 7.26 0.12 7.29
N ALA A 12 7.38 1.31 7.90
CA ALA A 12 8.62 2.09 7.87
C ALA A 12 9.81 1.32 8.45
N THR A 13 9.60 0.66 9.61
CA THR A 13 10.65 -0.12 10.27
C THR A 13 11.15 -1.28 9.41
N ARG A 14 10.25 -1.98 8.72
CA ARG A 14 10.62 -3.14 7.90
C ARG A 14 11.16 -2.76 6.52
N LEU A 15 10.63 -1.70 5.93
CA LEU A 15 10.99 -1.28 4.58
C LEU A 15 12.22 -0.36 4.52
N GLN A 16 12.68 0.20 5.66
CA GLN A 16 13.90 1.02 5.70
C GLN A 16 15.16 0.34 5.17
N VAL A 17 15.18 -0.98 5.11
CA VAL A 17 16.28 -1.76 4.49
C VAL A 17 16.36 -1.54 2.97
N LEU A 18 15.27 -1.08 2.34
CA LEU A 18 15.20 -0.74 0.92
C LEU A 18 15.66 0.71 0.65
N GLY A 19 15.69 1.55 1.69
CA GLY A 19 16.04 2.96 1.63
C GLY A 19 15.23 3.79 2.63
N PRO A 20 15.43 5.13 2.63
CA PRO A 20 14.65 6.02 3.49
C PRO A 20 13.16 5.93 3.15
N VAL A 21 12.33 5.75 4.19
CA VAL A 21 10.88 5.71 4.04
C VAL A 21 10.32 7.11 4.21
N VAL A 22 9.61 7.58 3.19
CA VAL A 22 8.99 8.91 3.14
C VAL A 22 7.48 8.74 3.08
N ALA A 23 6.74 9.50 3.88
CA ALA A 23 5.29 9.57 3.83
C ALA A 23 4.83 11.00 3.55
N ILE A 24 3.76 11.13 2.78
CA ILE A 24 3.08 12.40 2.58
C ILE A 24 2.15 12.62 3.77
N ALA A 25 2.30 13.76 4.43
CA ALA A 25 1.50 14.13 5.58
C ALA A 25 0.47 15.21 5.21
N PRO A 26 -0.74 15.16 5.76
CA PRO A 26 -1.69 16.25 5.60
C PRO A 26 -1.15 17.53 6.27
N PRO A 27 -1.48 18.71 5.72
CA PRO A 27 -0.89 19.99 6.15
C PRO A 27 -1.17 20.38 7.61
N ASN A 28 -2.14 19.74 8.25
CA ASN A 28 -2.55 20.02 9.63
C ASN A 28 -2.19 18.90 10.61
N GLU A 29 -1.34 17.97 10.23
CA GLU A 29 -0.89 16.93 11.15
C GLU A 29 0.05 17.55 12.21
N GLY A 30 -0.23 17.27 13.48
CA GLY A 30 0.61 17.71 14.61
C GLY A 30 2.00 17.06 14.58
N LEU A 31 2.70 17.06 15.73
CA LEU A 31 4.02 16.43 15.83
C LEU A 31 3.97 15.01 15.27
N PRO A 32 4.84 14.68 14.29
CA PRO A 32 4.81 13.38 13.66
C PRO A 32 5.09 12.28 14.70
N PRO A 33 4.29 11.23 14.75
CA PRO A 33 4.65 10.05 15.51
C PRO A 33 5.95 9.45 14.96
N LEU A 34 6.63 8.63 15.76
CA LEU A 34 7.79 7.86 15.30
C LEU A 34 7.39 7.08 14.04
N GLY A 35 8.21 7.14 12.99
CA GLY A 35 7.91 6.45 11.73
C GLY A 35 8.64 7.02 10.52
N PRO A 36 8.01 6.99 9.34
CA PRO A 36 8.61 7.49 8.12
C PRO A 36 8.91 9.00 8.17
N TYR A 37 9.93 9.43 7.44
CA TYR A 37 10.17 10.85 7.21
C TYR A 37 8.96 11.47 6.51
N ARG A 38 8.43 12.58 7.04
CA ARG A 38 7.21 13.19 6.53
C ARG A 38 7.50 14.40 5.67
N VAL A 39 6.93 14.39 4.48
CA VAL A 39 6.91 15.55 3.58
C VAL A 39 5.53 16.22 3.71
N PHE A 40 5.54 17.49 4.10
CA PHE A 40 4.33 18.30 4.19
C PHE A 40 4.11 19.01 2.86
N VAL A 41 3.00 18.73 2.22
CA VAL A 41 2.66 19.32 0.92
C VAL A 41 1.67 20.46 1.10
N ARG A 42 1.90 21.58 0.42
CA ARG A 42 0.97 22.71 0.44
C ARG A 42 -0.34 22.34 -0.26
N LYS A 43 -1.47 22.85 0.26
CA LYS A 43 -2.78 22.70 -0.37
C LYS A 43 -2.72 23.27 -1.79
N GLY A 44 -2.89 22.47 -2.79
CA GLY A 44 -2.86 22.85 -4.21
C GLY A 44 -1.87 22.06 -5.07
N ASP A 45 -0.69 21.75 -4.54
CA ASP A 45 0.39 21.11 -5.32
C ASP A 45 0.64 19.63 -4.97
N TRP A 46 -0.22 19.04 -4.15
CA TRP A 46 0.02 17.70 -3.61
C TRP A 46 0.15 16.62 -4.71
N ARG A 47 -0.59 16.76 -5.80
CA ARG A 47 -0.52 15.80 -6.93
C ARG A 47 0.84 15.81 -7.61
N ALA A 48 1.39 16.99 -7.87
CA ALA A 48 2.72 17.14 -8.47
C ALA A 48 3.82 16.59 -7.55
N GLU A 49 3.68 16.79 -6.23
CA GLU A 49 4.61 16.25 -5.26
C GLU A 49 4.51 14.72 -5.20
N VAL A 50 3.29 14.17 -5.18
CA VAL A 50 3.07 12.72 -5.26
C VAL A 50 3.71 12.14 -6.52
N ASP A 51 3.51 12.74 -7.68
CA ASP A 51 4.13 12.31 -8.94
C ASP A 51 5.66 12.32 -8.86
N THR A 52 6.23 13.36 -8.25
CA THR A 52 7.67 13.47 -8.02
C THR A 52 8.18 12.34 -7.12
N LEU A 53 7.47 12.05 -6.03
CA LEU A 53 7.84 10.99 -5.10
C LEU A 53 7.67 9.60 -5.75
N ILE A 54 6.58 9.38 -6.49
CA ILE A 54 6.37 8.14 -7.27
C ILE A 54 7.52 7.93 -8.24
N ALA A 55 7.94 8.95 -8.98
CA ALA A 55 9.02 8.84 -9.95
C ALA A 55 10.37 8.45 -9.34
N ARG A 56 10.62 8.83 -8.09
CA ARG A 56 11.88 8.62 -7.37
C ARG A 56 11.86 7.42 -6.42
N ALA A 57 10.70 6.97 -6.01
CA ALA A 57 10.57 5.88 -5.04
C ALA A 57 11.02 4.55 -5.64
N ARG A 58 11.72 3.74 -4.88
CA ARG A 58 12.10 2.36 -5.25
C ARG A 58 10.94 1.40 -5.04
N ALA A 59 10.16 1.61 -4.00
CA ALA A 59 8.95 0.88 -3.67
C ALA A 59 7.89 1.86 -3.18
N LEU A 60 6.64 1.54 -3.39
CA LEU A 60 5.50 2.36 -3.03
C LEU A 60 4.57 1.57 -2.10
N VAL A 61 4.12 2.21 -1.04
CA VAL A 61 3.16 1.64 -0.11
C VAL A 61 1.94 2.54 -0.06
N LEU A 62 0.80 2.00 -0.40
CA LEU A 62 -0.48 2.68 -0.34
C LEU A 62 -1.40 1.96 0.66
N PHE A 63 -1.96 2.71 1.59
CA PHE A 63 -2.97 2.17 2.50
C PHE A 63 -4.36 2.30 1.88
N LEU A 64 -5.09 1.20 1.81
CA LEU A 64 -6.42 1.16 1.24
C LEU A 64 -7.37 2.12 1.94
N GLY A 65 -7.94 3.04 1.17
CA GLY A 65 -8.90 4.05 1.60
C GLY A 65 -9.96 4.27 0.53
N PHE A 66 -10.93 5.13 0.82
CA PHE A 66 -12.00 5.49 -0.10
C PHE A 66 -12.09 7.01 -0.34
N SER A 67 -11.12 7.80 0.17
CA SER A 67 -11.06 9.23 -0.13
C SER A 67 -10.65 9.46 -1.59
N GLU A 68 -11.13 10.55 -2.18
CA GLU A 68 -10.79 10.93 -3.56
C GLU A 68 -9.26 10.97 -3.78
N GLY A 69 -8.51 11.45 -2.80
CA GLY A 69 -7.05 11.51 -2.87
C GLY A 69 -6.42 10.13 -3.00
N VAL A 70 -6.80 9.18 -2.12
CA VAL A 70 -6.28 7.81 -2.15
C VAL A 70 -6.67 7.10 -3.45
N LEU A 71 -7.91 7.29 -3.92
CA LEU A 71 -8.35 6.68 -5.18
C LEU A 71 -7.62 7.28 -6.39
N TRP A 72 -7.32 8.59 -6.35
CA TRP A 72 -6.50 9.22 -7.38
C TRP A 72 -5.07 8.67 -7.37
N GLU A 73 -4.43 8.55 -6.21
CA GLU A 73 -3.10 7.97 -6.06
C GLU A 73 -3.07 6.54 -6.61
N PHE A 74 -4.09 5.76 -6.28
CA PHE A 74 -4.20 4.39 -6.75
C PHE A 74 -4.32 4.32 -8.28
N ARG A 75 -5.23 5.09 -8.89
CA ARG A 75 -5.34 5.19 -10.37
C ARG A 75 -4.00 5.60 -10.99
N ARG A 76 -3.35 6.60 -10.41
CA ARG A 76 -2.05 7.07 -10.90
C ARG A 76 -0.98 5.99 -10.88
N LEU A 77 -1.00 5.10 -9.89
CA LEU A 77 -0.10 3.95 -9.81
C LEU A 77 -0.44 2.83 -10.81
N MET A 78 -1.74 2.68 -11.12
CA MET A 78 -2.20 1.70 -12.10
C MET A 78 -1.86 2.12 -13.54
N ASP A 79 -2.08 3.38 -13.88
CA ASP A 79 -1.88 3.93 -15.23
C ASP A 79 -0.39 4.18 -15.56
N GLY A 80 0.47 4.19 -14.55
CA GLY A 80 1.90 4.47 -14.74
C GLY A 80 2.64 3.29 -15.34
N GLU A 81 3.59 3.58 -16.24
CA GLU A 81 4.54 2.58 -16.78
C GLU A 81 5.42 1.94 -15.69
N ARG A 82 5.34 2.46 -14.49
CA ARG A 82 6.10 1.98 -13.36
C ARG A 82 5.43 0.74 -12.76
N ALA A 83 5.70 -0.38 -13.38
CA ALA A 83 5.33 -1.72 -12.92
C ALA A 83 6.13 -2.19 -11.68
N GLY A 84 6.81 -1.26 -10.99
CA GLY A 84 7.66 -1.60 -9.86
C GLY A 84 6.89 -1.96 -8.60
N ASP A 85 7.61 -2.23 -7.55
CA ASP A 85 7.15 -2.65 -6.23
C ASP A 85 6.05 -1.77 -5.63
N VAL A 86 4.80 -2.03 -6.00
CA VAL A 86 3.62 -1.40 -5.39
C VAL A 86 3.02 -2.37 -4.37
N MET A 87 2.91 -1.90 -3.14
CA MET A 87 2.31 -2.63 -2.03
C MET A 87 1.02 -1.92 -1.59
N LEU A 88 -0.12 -2.55 -1.81
CA LEU A 88 -1.40 -2.10 -1.28
C LEU A 88 -1.65 -2.77 0.06
N VAL A 89 -1.72 -1.99 1.12
CA VAL A 89 -2.00 -2.45 2.48
C VAL A 89 -3.48 -2.33 2.77
N VAL A 90 -4.09 -3.39 3.21
CA VAL A 90 -5.49 -3.42 3.68
C VAL A 90 -5.48 -3.19 5.19
N PRO A 91 -5.75 -1.98 5.68
CA PRO A 91 -5.68 -1.70 7.10
C PRO A 91 -6.85 -2.36 7.83
N PRO A 92 -6.67 -2.75 9.10
CA PRO A 92 -7.79 -3.22 9.90
C PRO A 92 -8.81 -2.09 10.06
N ALA A 93 -10.06 -2.43 9.85
CA ALA A 93 -11.19 -1.51 9.99
C ALA A 93 -12.44 -2.30 10.41
N GLU A 94 -13.45 -1.60 10.87
CA GLU A 94 -14.76 -2.18 11.07
C GLU A 94 -15.28 -2.79 9.74
N PRO A 95 -15.95 -3.95 9.76
CA PRO A 95 -16.33 -4.68 8.54
C PRO A 95 -17.02 -3.80 7.50
N ALA A 96 -17.99 -2.98 7.89
CA ALA A 96 -18.69 -2.10 6.97
C ALA A 96 -17.80 -1.01 6.34
N SER A 97 -16.78 -0.54 7.06
CA SER A 97 -15.80 0.41 6.53
C SER A 97 -14.82 -0.27 5.58
N LEU A 98 -14.43 -1.50 5.90
CA LEU A 98 -13.54 -2.30 5.07
C LEU A 98 -14.22 -2.69 3.76
N GLU A 99 -15.49 -3.07 3.81
CA GLU A 99 -16.31 -3.38 2.64
C GLU A 99 -16.38 -2.20 1.66
N LYS A 100 -16.69 -0.99 2.15
CA LYS A 100 -16.69 0.22 1.32
C LYS A 100 -15.33 0.51 0.66
N ARG A 101 -14.23 0.30 1.38
CA ARG A 101 -12.87 0.46 0.83
C ARG A 101 -12.60 -0.57 -0.25
N TRP A 102 -13.08 -1.79 -0.03
CA TRP A 102 -12.89 -2.89 -0.97
C TRP A 102 -13.70 -2.69 -2.24
N GLU A 103 -14.96 -2.26 -2.13
CA GLU A 103 -15.80 -1.88 -3.27
C GLU A 103 -15.14 -0.79 -4.11
N ALA A 104 -14.61 0.26 -3.47
CA ALA A 104 -13.90 1.33 -4.15
C ALA A 104 -12.60 0.83 -4.84
N LEU A 105 -11.90 -0.15 -4.24
CA LEU A 105 -10.77 -0.80 -4.87
C LEU A 105 -11.18 -1.57 -6.12
N ILE A 106 -12.23 -2.38 -6.04
CA ILE A 106 -12.75 -3.15 -7.18
C ILE A 106 -13.15 -2.20 -8.32
N GLU A 107 -13.87 -1.12 -8.01
CA GLU A 107 -14.28 -0.11 -9.01
C GLU A 107 -13.06 0.49 -9.74
N VAL A 108 -12.00 0.82 -9.02
CA VAL A 108 -10.79 1.41 -9.61
C VAL A 108 -9.98 0.40 -10.42
N THR A 109 -10.04 -0.89 -10.07
CA THR A 109 -9.25 -1.94 -10.70
C THR A 109 -9.96 -2.70 -11.81
N GLN A 110 -11.25 -2.47 -12.03
CA GLN A 110 -12.09 -3.23 -12.96
C GLN A 110 -11.56 -3.30 -14.41
N ASP A 111 -10.88 -2.25 -14.85
CA ASP A 111 -10.34 -2.14 -16.22
C ASP A 111 -8.88 -2.65 -16.33
N HIS A 112 -8.34 -3.22 -15.23
CA HIS A 112 -6.97 -3.72 -15.17
C HIS A 112 -6.93 -5.24 -14.99
N PRO A 113 -6.68 -6.04 -16.05
CA PRO A 113 -6.76 -7.50 -15.99
C PRO A 113 -5.93 -8.15 -14.88
N ALA A 114 -4.74 -7.62 -14.59
CA ALA A 114 -3.89 -8.13 -13.52
C ALA A 114 -4.55 -8.06 -12.13
N TRP A 115 -5.58 -7.22 -11.96
CA TRP A 115 -6.27 -6.99 -10.68
C TRP A 115 -7.65 -7.66 -10.60
N GLU A 116 -8.11 -8.37 -11.62
CA GLU A 116 -9.40 -9.08 -11.61
C GLU A 116 -9.53 -10.04 -10.42
N VAL A 117 -8.43 -10.65 -9.99
CA VAL A 117 -8.40 -11.55 -8.83
C VAL A 117 -8.85 -10.86 -7.54
N VAL A 118 -8.69 -9.54 -7.42
CA VAL A 118 -9.06 -8.78 -6.22
C VAL A 118 -10.55 -8.92 -5.90
N ALA A 119 -11.41 -8.99 -6.90
CA ALA A 119 -12.84 -9.19 -6.71
C ALA A 119 -13.20 -10.55 -6.05
N THR A 120 -12.28 -11.53 -6.10
CA THR A 120 -12.46 -12.86 -5.51
C THR A 120 -11.84 -13.01 -4.12
N LEU A 121 -11.07 -12.02 -3.67
CA LEU A 121 -10.41 -12.06 -2.37
C LEU A 121 -11.35 -11.63 -1.25
N ASP A 122 -11.15 -12.23 -0.07
CA ASP A 122 -11.84 -11.82 1.15
C ASP A 122 -11.05 -10.68 1.85
N PRO A 123 -11.62 -9.47 1.96
CA PRO A 123 -10.95 -8.34 2.59
C PRO A 123 -10.64 -8.56 4.08
N LEU A 124 -11.44 -9.39 4.79
CA LEU A 124 -11.24 -9.66 6.21
C LEU A 124 -10.01 -10.52 6.49
N SER A 125 -9.52 -11.22 5.49
CA SER A 125 -8.31 -12.04 5.60
C SER A 125 -7.15 -11.54 4.73
N THR A 126 -7.35 -10.51 3.92
CA THR A 126 -6.30 -9.93 3.08
C THR A 126 -5.56 -8.82 3.84
N LEU A 127 -4.25 -8.97 4.00
CA LEU A 127 -3.40 -8.01 4.71
C LEU A 127 -2.72 -7.03 3.75
N LEU A 128 -2.18 -7.57 2.67
CA LEU A 128 -1.36 -6.84 1.72
C LEU A 128 -1.43 -7.50 0.36
N ILE A 129 -1.47 -6.68 -0.70
CA ILE A 129 -1.34 -7.10 -2.09
C ILE A 129 -0.10 -6.42 -2.66
N LYS A 130 0.88 -7.22 -3.10
CA LYS A 130 2.08 -6.70 -3.77
C LYS A 130 1.97 -6.98 -5.26
N ARG A 131 2.07 -5.93 -6.09
CA ARG A 131 2.24 -6.06 -7.54
C ARG A 131 3.72 -6.26 -7.82
N LEU A 132 4.03 -7.27 -8.62
CA LEU A 132 5.37 -7.56 -9.10
C LEU A 132 5.64 -6.84 -10.43
N PRO A 133 6.91 -6.69 -10.84
CA PRO A 133 7.27 -6.07 -12.11
C PRO A 133 6.70 -6.78 -13.36
N ASP A 134 6.38 -8.05 -13.25
CA ASP A 134 5.75 -8.87 -14.30
C ASP A 134 4.21 -8.86 -14.22
N GLU A 135 3.66 -7.89 -13.49
CA GLU A 135 2.22 -7.65 -13.27
C GLU A 135 1.49 -8.69 -12.42
N ARG A 136 2.14 -9.77 -12.00
CA ARG A 136 1.54 -10.73 -11.07
C ARG A 136 1.31 -10.08 -9.71
N LEU A 137 0.24 -10.53 -9.04
CA LEU A 137 -0.07 -10.13 -7.68
C LEU A 137 0.35 -11.22 -6.70
N VAL A 138 0.99 -10.81 -5.63
CA VAL A 138 1.25 -11.65 -4.44
C VAL A 138 0.34 -11.15 -3.33
N VAL A 139 -0.52 -12.03 -2.82
CA VAL A 139 -1.49 -11.72 -1.78
C VAL A 139 -1.04 -12.32 -0.45
N PHE A 140 -0.85 -11.47 0.54
CA PHE A 140 -0.56 -11.88 1.91
C PHE A 140 -1.87 -11.96 2.68
N ARG A 141 -2.18 -13.13 3.23
CA ARG A 141 -3.41 -13.41 3.95
C ARG A 141 -3.14 -13.78 5.40
N GLY A 142 -4.04 -13.37 6.27
CA GLY A 142 -3.94 -13.68 7.69
C GLY A 142 -4.88 -12.83 8.54
N PRO A 143 -4.86 -12.99 9.86
CA PRO A 143 -5.64 -12.14 10.76
C PRO A 143 -5.04 -10.73 10.81
N HIS A 144 -5.89 -9.70 10.88
CA HIS A 144 -5.50 -8.30 11.00
C HIS A 144 -4.87 -7.99 12.37
N ARG A 145 -3.64 -8.46 12.59
CA ARG A 145 -2.83 -8.28 13.81
C ARG A 145 -1.45 -7.74 13.46
N ASN A 146 -0.85 -6.96 14.36
CA ASN A 146 0.48 -6.37 14.15
C ASN A 146 1.52 -7.38 13.68
N ALA A 147 1.60 -8.55 14.31
CA ALA A 147 2.56 -9.59 13.95
C ALA A 147 2.40 -10.10 12.52
N ALA A 148 1.16 -10.19 12.01
CA ALA A 148 0.91 -10.65 10.65
C ALA A 148 1.36 -9.60 9.62
N TYR A 149 1.08 -8.33 9.86
CA TYR A 149 1.57 -7.23 9.01
C TYR A 149 3.09 -7.10 9.08
N ASP A 150 3.67 -7.21 10.28
CA ASP A 150 5.11 -7.17 10.47
C ASP A 150 5.79 -8.24 9.62
N TRP A 151 5.25 -9.45 9.64
CA TRP A 151 5.76 -10.57 8.86
C TRP A 151 5.57 -10.34 7.34
N ALA A 152 4.40 -9.86 6.91
CA ALA A 152 4.15 -9.55 5.51
C ALA A 152 5.13 -8.49 4.98
N PHE A 153 5.36 -7.40 5.71
CA PHE A 153 6.34 -6.39 5.33
C PHE A 153 7.77 -6.93 5.33
N GLN A 154 8.13 -7.76 6.29
CA GLN A 154 9.44 -8.40 6.34
C GLN A 154 9.68 -9.27 5.11
N LEU A 155 8.69 -10.08 4.70
CA LEU A 155 8.78 -10.88 3.48
C LEU A 155 8.87 -10.00 2.23
N CYS A 156 8.08 -8.92 2.15
CA CYS A 156 8.17 -7.96 1.06
C CYS A 156 9.55 -7.32 0.94
N ALA A 157 10.18 -7.01 2.07
CA ALA A 157 11.51 -6.41 2.12
C ALA A 157 12.62 -7.42 1.78
N ALA A 158 12.46 -8.68 2.22
CA ALA A 158 13.42 -9.76 1.99
C ALA A 158 13.34 -10.35 0.58
N SER A 159 12.16 -10.32 -0.03
CA SER A 159 11.95 -10.87 -1.36
C SER A 159 12.61 -9.98 -2.43
N ARG A 160 13.90 -10.16 -2.61
CA ARG A 160 14.50 -9.96 -3.92
C ARG A 160 13.84 -10.99 -4.81
N TYR A 161 12.87 -10.53 -5.61
CA TYR A 161 12.15 -11.38 -6.54
C TYR A 161 13.11 -12.27 -7.32
N VAL A 162 13.00 -13.60 -7.16
CA VAL A 162 13.57 -14.59 -8.06
C VAL A 162 12.45 -14.99 -9.02
N PRO A 163 12.57 -14.71 -10.33
CA PRO A 163 11.56 -15.13 -11.30
C PRO A 163 11.33 -16.64 -11.22
N GLY A 164 10.12 -17.07 -10.92
CA GLY A 164 9.72 -18.48 -10.96
C GLY A 164 9.17 -19.08 -9.66
N GLU A 165 9.28 -18.43 -8.51
CA GLU A 165 8.69 -18.94 -7.26
C GLU A 165 7.36 -18.26 -6.95
N SER A 166 6.28 -19.03 -6.97
CA SER A 166 4.98 -18.62 -6.44
C SER A 166 5.00 -18.87 -4.93
N ILE A 167 5.11 -17.80 -4.14
CA ILE A 167 4.91 -17.91 -2.70
C ILE A 167 3.41 -17.76 -2.44
N VAL A 168 2.72 -18.87 -2.31
CA VAL A 168 1.40 -18.94 -1.69
C VAL A 168 1.64 -19.16 -0.21
N VAL A 169 1.36 -18.18 0.63
CA VAL A 169 1.41 -18.28 2.09
C VAL A 169 0.00 -18.25 2.64
#